data_8dc5dfe9a1a4da682aeb4cc4b8ee6697
#
_entry.id   8dc5dfe9a1a4da682aeb4cc4b8ee6697
#
_cell.length_a   1.000
_cell.length_b   1.000
_cell.length_c   1.000
_cell.angle_alpha   90.00
_cell.angle_beta   90.00
_cell.angle_gamma   90.00
#
_symmetry.space_group_name_H-M   'P 1'
#
loop_
_entity.id
_entity.type
_entity.pdbx_description
1 polymer ?
#
loop_
_entity_poly.entity_id
_entity_poly.type
_entity_poly.pdbx_seq_one_letter_code
_entity_poly.pdbx_strand_id
1 'polypeptide(L)'
;DDFAKLSHEDIKKIITQTMNEYRESNLGGNFAKSARFEANYSKIKNTAFEIVLHLQEELSQSQFIPVDYELKISEKDGDKPLKIITPNGIEVILNGKIDRVDLLENDGKKYIRIIDYKSGKKDFSLANLLYGIDMQMFLYLFSVIARTGKYNGCIPAGVLYLPYSKPECLKGNADKKLSDIKNKSYKMKGIVLQDRTVLSAMERNIKGIYIPAAVTSKDK
;
A
#
# COMPACT_ATOMS: atom_id res chain seq x y z
N ASP A 1 7.32 10.91 -11.71
CA ASP A 1 8.32 11.94 -11.33
C ASP A 1 7.72 13.27 -10.87
N ASP A 2 6.51 13.62 -11.21
CA ASP A 2 5.93 14.90 -10.80
C ASP A 2 5.37 14.89 -9.38
N PHE A 3 4.87 13.74 -8.90
CA PHE A 3 4.30 13.63 -7.55
C PHE A 3 5.31 13.99 -6.45
N ALA A 4 6.56 13.53 -6.56
CA ALA A 4 7.62 13.83 -5.58
C ALA A 4 8.00 15.32 -5.51
N LYS A 5 7.64 16.11 -6.53
CA LYS A 5 7.96 17.53 -6.65
C LYS A 5 6.82 18.46 -6.23
N LEU A 6 5.64 17.92 -5.99
CA LEU A 6 4.47 18.74 -5.58
C LEU A 6 4.74 19.42 -4.25
N SER A 7 4.36 20.70 -4.13
CA SER A 7 4.36 21.38 -2.84
C SER A 7 3.25 20.85 -1.93
N HIS A 8 3.41 21.02 -0.62
CA HIS A 8 2.35 20.68 0.34
C HIS A 8 1.03 21.40 0.03
N GLU A 9 1.11 22.58 -0.54
CA GLU A 9 -0.06 23.40 -0.91
C GLU A 9 -0.78 22.81 -2.13
N ASP A 10 -0.02 22.35 -3.14
CA ASP A 10 -0.58 21.67 -4.30
C ASP A 10 -1.26 20.34 -3.90
N ILE A 11 -0.62 19.55 -3.06
CA ILE A 11 -1.18 18.31 -2.52
C ILE A 11 -2.50 18.58 -1.78
N LYS A 12 -2.52 19.61 -0.93
CA LYS A 12 -3.72 20.01 -0.19
C LYS A 12 -4.85 20.45 -1.10
N LYS A 13 -4.52 21.19 -2.16
CA LYS A 13 -5.47 21.63 -3.18
C LYS A 13 -6.06 20.44 -3.94
N ILE A 14 -5.22 19.52 -4.42
CA ILE A 14 -5.64 18.32 -5.15
C ILE A 14 -6.56 17.48 -4.27
N ILE A 15 -6.17 17.17 -3.04
CA ILE A 15 -6.98 16.37 -2.11
C ILE A 15 -8.33 17.05 -1.84
N THR A 16 -8.32 18.35 -1.63
CA THR A 16 -9.55 19.10 -1.36
C THR A 16 -10.49 19.06 -2.55
N GLN A 17 -9.97 19.24 -3.76
CA GLN A 17 -10.75 19.16 -4.99
C GLN A 17 -11.33 17.77 -5.19
N THR A 18 -10.48 16.73 -5.18
CA THR A 18 -10.89 15.32 -5.39
C THR A 18 -11.96 14.89 -4.37
N MET A 19 -11.78 15.26 -3.11
CA MET A 19 -12.76 14.91 -2.08
C MET A 19 -14.08 15.66 -2.23
N ASN A 20 -14.05 16.92 -2.67
CA ASN A 20 -15.27 17.67 -2.94
C ASN A 20 -16.02 17.07 -4.14
N GLU A 21 -15.33 16.74 -5.23
CA GLU A 21 -15.91 16.05 -6.38
C GLU A 21 -16.54 14.70 -5.98
N TYR A 22 -15.86 13.91 -5.15
CA TYR A 22 -16.41 12.66 -4.61
C TYR A 22 -17.66 12.91 -3.76
N ARG A 23 -17.66 13.93 -2.90
CA ARG A 23 -18.80 14.32 -2.09
C ARG A 23 -20.00 14.67 -2.93
N GLU A 24 -19.80 15.47 -3.96
CA GLU A 24 -20.87 15.93 -4.86
C GLU A 24 -21.47 14.77 -5.67
N SER A 25 -20.62 13.89 -6.19
CA SER A 25 -21.06 12.78 -7.05
C SER A 25 -21.66 11.61 -6.28
N ASN A 26 -21.19 11.31 -5.06
CA ASN A 26 -21.53 10.06 -4.37
C ASN A 26 -22.28 10.26 -3.06
N LEU A 27 -22.18 11.43 -2.40
CA LEU A 27 -22.72 11.65 -1.07
C LEU A 27 -23.76 12.79 -1.03
N GLY A 28 -24.37 13.09 -2.16
CA GLY A 28 -25.39 14.15 -2.29
C GLY A 28 -26.60 13.91 -1.41
N GLY A 29 -27.33 15.00 -1.08
CA GLY A 29 -28.58 15.00 -0.33
C GLY A 29 -28.45 15.47 1.12
N ASN A 30 -29.47 15.15 1.95
CA ASN A 30 -29.60 15.68 3.32
C ASN A 30 -28.49 15.23 4.29
N PHE A 31 -27.84 14.10 4.04
CA PHE A 31 -26.73 13.62 4.87
C PHE A 31 -25.51 14.53 4.84
N ALA A 32 -25.26 15.21 3.71
CA ALA A 32 -24.10 16.08 3.52
C ALA A 32 -24.23 17.44 4.27
N LYS A 33 -25.34 17.70 4.95
CA LYS A 33 -25.60 18.98 5.62
C LYS A 33 -25.50 18.94 7.14
N SER A 34 -25.27 17.76 7.73
CA SER A 34 -25.18 17.65 9.19
C SER A 34 -23.82 18.09 9.72
N ALA A 35 -23.78 18.78 10.87
CA ALA A 35 -22.54 19.18 11.54
C ALA A 35 -21.62 17.98 11.83
N ARG A 36 -22.19 16.82 12.15
CA ARG A 36 -21.45 15.57 12.37
C ARG A 36 -20.79 15.07 11.08
N PHE A 37 -21.48 15.18 9.95
CA PHE A 37 -20.91 14.82 8.64
C PHE A 37 -19.73 15.73 8.31
N GLU A 38 -19.88 17.05 8.43
CA GLU A 38 -18.81 18.00 8.13
C GLU A 38 -17.58 17.81 9.02
N ALA A 39 -17.77 17.54 10.31
CA ALA A 39 -16.68 17.21 11.22
C ALA A 39 -15.93 15.93 10.81
N ASN A 40 -16.66 14.86 10.46
CA ASN A 40 -16.05 13.62 9.98
C ASN A 40 -15.36 13.79 8.63
N TYR A 41 -15.98 14.52 7.71
CA TYR A 41 -15.42 14.82 6.40
C TYR A 41 -14.10 15.59 6.51
N SER A 42 -14.06 16.63 7.34
CA SER A 42 -12.84 17.39 7.62
C SER A 42 -11.74 16.51 8.23
N LYS A 43 -12.11 15.60 9.14
CA LYS A 43 -11.18 14.65 9.76
C LYS A 43 -10.59 13.69 8.73
N ILE A 44 -11.41 13.12 7.83
CA ILE A 44 -10.96 12.24 6.76
C ILE A 44 -10.03 12.99 5.80
N LYS A 45 -10.40 14.22 5.41
CA LYS A 45 -9.58 15.06 4.55
C LYS A 45 -8.18 15.32 5.13
N ASN A 46 -8.11 15.65 6.42
CA ASN A 46 -6.83 15.86 7.09
C ASN A 46 -6.01 14.57 7.16
N THR A 47 -6.65 13.42 7.42
CA THR A 47 -5.99 12.12 7.42
C THR A 47 -5.46 11.79 6.02
N ALA A 48 -6.24 12.01 4.97
CA ALA A 48 -5.80 11.81 3.59
C ALA A 48 -4.57 12.67 3.26
N PHE A 49 -4.55 13.93 3.68
CA PHE A 49 -3.40 14.81 3.48
C PHE A 49 -2.13 14.28 4.16
N GLU A 50 -2.21 13.86 5.42
CA GLU A 50 -1.08 13.29 6.15
C GLU A 50 -0.52 12.01 5.49
N ILE A 51 -1.41 11.15 4.99
CA ILE A 51 -1.01 9.92 4.31
C ILE A 51 -0.34 10.22 2.97
N VAL A 52 -0.89 11.14 2.19
CA VAL A 52 -0.32 11.52 0.89
C VAL A 52 1.06 12.14 1.05
N LEU A 53 1.29 12.95 2.09
CA LEU A 53 2.62 13.46 2.43
C LEU A 53 3.58 12.32 2.78
N HIS A 54 3.15 11.36 3.60
CA HIS A 54 3.97 10.20 3.93
C HIS A 54 4.32 9.35 2.70
N LEU A 55 3.34 9.16 1.79
CA LEU A 55 3.58 8.49 0.51
C LEU A 55 4.54 9.26 -0.39
N GLN A 56 4.47 10.59 -0.41
CA GLN A 56 5.40 11.43 -1.14
C GLN A 56 6.84 11.24 -0.62
N GLU A 57 7.02 11.24 0.69
CA GLU A 57 8.33 10.97 1.30
C GLU A 57 8.83 9.56 0.99
N GLU A 58 7.97 8.55 1.10
CA GLU A 58 8.30 7.14 0.77
C GLU A 58 8.74 7.03 -0.69
N LEU A 59 7.94 7.53 -1.62
CA LEU A 59 8.21 7.42 -3.05
C LEU A 59 9.40 8.29 -3.52
N SER A 60 9.68 9.41 -2.85
CA SER A 60 10.82 10.28 -3.19
C SER A 60 12.18 9.61 -2.98
N GLN A 61 12.25 8.64 -2.09
CA GLN A 61 13.48 7.92 -1.76
C GLN A 61 13.48 6.47 -2.26
N SER A 62 12.34 5.94 -2.69
CA SER A 62 12.17 4.60 -3.26
C SER A 62 12.51 4.60 -4.76
N GLN A 63 13.08 3.50 -5.25
CA GLN A 63 13.26 3.23 -6.67
C GLN A 63 12.10 2.40 -7.25
N PHE A 64 11.21 1.88 -6.38
CA PHE A 64 9.98 1.26 -6.82
C PHE A 64 9.01 2.32 -7.31
N ILE A 65 8.47 2.15 -8.50
CA ILE A 65 7.55 3.08 -9.15
C ILE A 65 6.15 2.45 -9.18
N PRO A 66 5.11 3.14 -8.68
CA PRO A 66 3.74 2.70 -8.88
C PRO A 66 3.40 2.61 -10.37
N VAL A 67 2.94 1.44 -10.82
CA VAL A 67 2.60 1.19 -12.23
C VAL A 67 1.13 0.87 -12.46
N ASP A 68 0.42 0.43 -11.41
CA ASP A 68 -1.03 0.26 -11.42
C ASP A 68 -1.64 0.61 -10.08
N TYR A 69 -2.83 1.17 -10.15
CA TYR A 69 -3.75 1.41 -9.04
C TYR A 69 -5.07 0.70 -9.34
N GLU A 70 -5.71 0.16 -8.30
CA GLU A 70 -7.01 -0.50 -8.41
C GLU A 70 -7.02 -1.63 -9.47
N LEU A 71 -5.87 -2.35 -9.57
CA LEU A 71 -5.68 -3.39 -10.59
C LEU A 71 -6.67 -4.54 -10.36
N LYS A 72 -7.56 -4.73 -11.32
CA LYS A 72 -8.53 -5.82 -11.29
C LYS A 72 -7.87 -7.17 -11.60
N ILE A 73 -8.28 -8.17 -10.86
CA ILE A 73 -7.99 -9.58 -11.11
C ILE A 73 -9.31 -10.22 -11.47
N SER A 74 -9.56 -10.43 -12.77
CA SER A 74 -10.80 -11.04 -13.24
C SER A 74 -10.59 -11.72 -14.59
N GLU A 75 -11.49 -12.66 -14.92
CA GLU A 75 -11.50 -13.35 -16.20
C GLU A 75 -11.84 -12.43 -17.39
N LYS A 76 -12.47 -11.28 -17.11
CA LYS A 76 -12.98 -10.35 -18.14
C LYS A 76 -11.92 -9.42 -18.72
N ASP A 77 -10.78 -9.26 -18.07
CA ASP A 77 -9.78 -8.25 -18.43
C ASP A 77 -8.70 -8.79 -19.40
N GLY A 78 -8.98 -9.90 -20.10
CA GLY A 78 -8.07 -10.49 -21.12
C GLY A 78 -6.85 -11.22 -20.54
N ASP A 79 -6.63 -11.11 -19.24
CA ASP A 79 -5.62 -11.86 -18.51
C ASP A 79 -6.21 -13.17 -17.99
N LYS A 80 -5.43 -14.25 -18.05
CA LYS A 80 -5.87 -15.52 -17.49
C LYS A 80 -5.91 -15.38 -15.96
N PRO A 81 -7.10 -15.49 -15.33
CA PRO A 81 -7.19 -15.46 -13.88
C PRO A 81 -6.42 -16.65 -13.29
N LEU A 82 -5.95 -16.52 -12.07
CA LEU A 82 -5.39 -17.67 -11.36
C LEU A 82 -6.52 -18.68 -11.13
N LYS A 83 -6.39 -19.84 -11.77
CA LYS A 83 -7.29 -20.98 -11.61
C LYS A 83 -6.62 -21.99 -10.69
N ILE A 84 -7.30 -22.35 -9.62
CA ILE A 84 -6.86 -23.39 -8.68
C ILE A 84 -7.81 -24.57 -8.85
N ILE A 85 -7.26 -25.73 -9.18
CA ILE A 85 -8.04 -26.97 -9.23
C ILE A 85 -7.89 -27.66 -7.89
N THR A 86 -8.99 -27.85 -7.20
CA THR A 86 -9.02 -28.58 -5.92
C THR A 86 -8.77 -30.08 -6.15
N PRO A 87 -8.36 -30.86 -5.12
CA PRO A 87 -8.20 -32.30 -5.24
C PRO A 87 -9.44 -33.03 -5.76
N ASN A 88 -10.62 -32.46 -5.55
CA ASN A 88 -11.90 -33.00 -6.01
C ASN A 88 -12.30 -32.53 -7.42
N GLY A 89 -11.40 -31.89 -8.16
CA GLY A 89 -11.62 -31.41 -9.51
C GLY A 89 -12.46 -30.12 -9.63
N ILE A 90 -12.75 -29.41 -8.53
CA ILE A 90 -13.47 -28.17 -8.57
C ILE A 90 -12.52 -27.05 -9.00
N GLU A 91 -12.90 -26.29 -10.03
CA GLU A 91 -12.18 -25.11 -10.48
C GLU A 91 -12.58 -23.90 -9.63
N VAL A 92 -11.60 -23.28 -8.99
CA VAL A 92 -11.76 -22.03 -8.24
C VAL A 92 -11.09 -20.90 -9.01
N ILE A 93 -11.87 -19.88 -9.35
CA ILE A 93 -11.39 -18.70 -10.06
C ILE A 93 -11.21 -17.57 -9.05
N LEU A 94 -10.01 -17.00 -9.02
CA LEU A 94 -9.71 -15.87 -8.16
C LEU A 94 -10.16 -14.56 -8.81
N ASN A 95 -11.03 -13.84 -8.14
CA ASN A 95 -11.42 -12.48 -8.51
C ASN A 95 -11.09 -11.51 -7.39
N GLY A 96 -10.65 -10.31 -7.74
CA GLY A 96 -10.33 -9.30 -6.76
C GLY A 96 -9.76 -8.03 -7.34
N LYS A 97 -9.23 -7.19 -6.47
CA LYS A 97 -8.63 -5.92 -6.82
C LYS A 97 -7.45 -5.65 -5.91
N ILE A 98 -6.35 -5.20 -6.50
CA ILE A 98 -5.14 -4.79 -5.79
C ILE A 98 -5.11 -3.27 -5.77
N ASP A 99 -4.96 -2.67 -4.59
CA ASP A 99 -4.99 -1.22 -4.46
C ASP A 99 -3.82 -0.54 -5.19
N ARG A 100 -2.59 -1.07 -5.06
CA ARG A 100 -1.40 -0.54 -5.73
C ARG A 100 -0.40 -1.63 -6.07
N VAL A 101 0.19 -1.52 -7.26
CA VAL A 101 1.28 -2.38 -7.73
C VAL A 101 2.47 -1.49 -8.08
N ASP A 102 3.63 -1.78 -7.49
CA ASP A 102 4.88 -1.08 -7.78
C ASP A 102 5.88 -2.01 -8.46
N LEU A 103 6.64 -1.46 -9.40
CA LEU A 103 7.67 -2.15 -10.18
C LEU A 103 9.03 -1.51 -9.93
N LEU A 104 10.06 -2.34 -9.84
CA LEU A 104 11.46 -1.97 -9.89
C LEU A 104 12.11 -2.71 -11.06
N GLU A 105 12.84 -1.99 -11.91
CA GLU A 105 13.76 -2.58 -12.88
C GLU A 105 15.19 -2.34 -12.42
N ASN A 106 15.93 -3.42 -12.20
CA ASN A 106 17.32 -3.36 -11.75
C ASN A 106 18.14 -4.51 -12.34
N ASP A 107 19.26 -4.21 -12.97
CA ASP A 107 20.18 -5.16 -13.59
C ASP A 107 19.47 -6.19 -14.51
N GLY A 108 18.56 -5.71 -15.34
CA GLY A 108 17.78 -6.54 -16.28
C GLY A 108 16.73 -7.43 -15.64
N LYS A 109 16.55 -7.35 -14.32
CA LYS A 109 15.49 -8.02 -13.57
C LYS A 109 14.36 -7.07 -13.23
N LYS A 110 13.15 -7.60 -13.22
CA LYS A 110 11.95 -6.87 -12.79
C LYS A 110 11.47 -7.42 -11.45
N TYR A 111 11.26 -6.53 -10.51
CA TYR A 111 10.77 -6.86 -9.19
C TYR A 111 9.42 -6.19 -8.96
N ILE A 112 8.50 -6.92 -8.35
CA ILE A 112 7.14 -6.43 -8.10
C ILE A 112 6.82 -6.50 -6.61
N ARG A 113 6.23 -5.42 -6.08
CA ARG A 113 5.57 -5.42 -4.77
C ARG A 113 4.12 -5.00 -4.92
N ILE A 114 3.26 -5.57 -4.13
CA ILE A 114 1.85 -5.18 -4.05
C ILE A 114 1.56 -4.58 -2.69
N ILE A 115 0.73 -3.55 -2.69
CA ILE A 115 0.39 -2.78 -1.50
C ILE A 115 -1.12 -2.68 -1.38
N ASP A 116 -1.62 -2.92 -0.18
CA ASP A 116 -3.02 -2.84 0.20
C ASP A 116 -3.18 -1.79 1.32
N TYR A 117 -4.14 -0.89 1.17
CA TYR A 117 -4.40 0.18 2.12
C TYR A 117 -5.37 -0.27 3.20
N LYS A 118 -4.99 -0.14 4.48
CA LYS A 118 -5.81 -0.62 5.62
C LYS A 118 -6.22 0.51 6.55
N SER A 119 -7.52 0.69 6.73
CA SER A 119 -8.09 1.70 7.64
C SER A 119 -7.90 1.40 9.13
N GLY A 120 -7.52 0.18 9.48
CA GLY A 120 -7.32 -0.28 10.85
C GLY A 120 -5.90 -0.71 11.15
N LYS A 121 -5.64 -1.00 12.42
CA LYS A 121 -4.40 -1.67 12.84
C LYS A 121 -4.49 -3.13 12.37
N LYS A 122 -3.77 -3.45 11.30
CA LYS A 122 -3.57 -4.84 10.88
C LYS A 122 -2.17 -5.23 11.24
N ASP A 123 -2.03 -6.26 12.08
CA ASP A 123 -0.74 -6.89 12.34
C ASP A 123 -0.59 -8.07 11.40
N PHE A 124 0.55 -8.12 10.73
CA PHE A 124 0.91 -9.25 9.89
C PHE A 124 1.46 -10.38 10.78
N SER A 125 0.94 -11.59 10.59
CA SER A 125 1.36 -12.79 11.33
C SER A 125 1.66 -13.94 10.37
N LEU A 126 2.89 -14.46 10.42
CA LEU A 126 3.26 -15.65 9.66
C LEU A 126 2.45 -16.88 10.12
N ALA A 127 2.08 -16.96 11.39
CA ALA A 127 1.24 -18.05 11.89
C ALA A 127 -0.14 -18.03 11.23
N ASN A 128 -0.76 -16.87 11.11
CA ASN A 128 -2.03 -16.73 10.39
C ASN A 128 -1.91 -17.19 8.93
N LEU A 129 -0.81 -16.85 8.26
CA LEU A 129 -0.58 -17.25 6.89
C LEU A 129 -0.48 -18.78 6.75
N LEU A 130 0.19 -19.47 7.67
CA LEU A 130 0.29 -20.93 7.68
C LEU A 130 -1.07 -21.61 7.85
N TYR A 131 -2.02 -20.97 8.52
CA TYR A 131 -3.39 -21.46 8.66
C TYR A 131 -4.33 -21.00 7.54
N GLY A 132 -3.79 -20.40 6.46
CA GLY A 132 -4.59 -19.89 5.34
C GLY A 132 -5.32 -18.58 5.60
N ILE A 133 -5.09 -17.97 6.77
CA ILE A 133 -5.60 -16.65 7.10
C ILE A 133 -4.67 -15.59 6.47
N ASP A 134 -5.23 -14.51 5.95
CA ASP A 134 -4.47 -13.43 5.28
C ASP A 134 -3.74 -13.84 3.97
N MET A 135 -4.14 -14.94 3.34
CA MET A 135 -3.58 -15.43 2.07
C MET A 135 -3.94 -14.54 0.86
N GLN A 136 -4.95 -13.72 0.96
CA GLN A 136 -5.52 -12.95 -0.16
C GLN A 136 -4.47 -12.19 -0.97
N MET A 137 -3.59 -11.46 -0.31
CA MET A 137 -2.57 -10.66 -0.98
C MET A 137 -1.51 -11.54 -1.69
N PHE A 138 -1.18 -12.69 -1.13
CA PHE A 138 -0.27 -13.64 -1.79
C PHE A 138 -0.89 -14.24 -3.04
N LEU A 139 -2.17 -14.61 -2.99
CA LEU A 139 -2.90 -15.08 -4.15
C LEU A 139 -2.97 -13.99 -5.23
N TYR A 140 -3.15 -12.73 -4.85
CA TYR A 140 -3.11 -11.61 -5.77
C TYR A 140 -1.72 -11.43 -6.39
N LEU A 141 -0.65 -11.49 -5.60
CA LEU A 141 0.71 -11.41 -6.12
C LEU A 141 0.98 -12.53 -7.12
N PHE A 142 0.63 -13.77 -6.79
CA PHE A 142 0.78 -14.90 -7.72
C PHE A 142 -0.07 -14.74 -8.97
N SER A 143 -1.28 -14.20 -8.85
CA SER A 143 -2.12 -13.90 -10.02
C SER A 143 -1.48 -12.87 -10.94
N VAL A 144 -0.82 -11.85 -10.39
CA VAL A 144 -0.16 -10.80 -11.18
C VAL A 144 1.07 -11.33 -11.90
N ILE A 145 1.95 -12.07 -11.22
CA ILE A 145 3.17 -12.63 -11.84
C ILE A 145 2.89 -13.74 -12.85
N ALA A 146 1.74 -14.41 -12.73
CA ALA A 146 1.29 -15.39 -13.72
C ALA A 146 0.76 -14.78 -15.02
N ARG A 147 0.56 -13.45 -15.04
CA ARG A 147 0.09 -12.73 -16.23
C ARG A 147 1.17 -12.62 -17.30
N THR A 148 0.72 -12.47 -18.53
CA THR A 148 1.58 -12.06 -19.66
C THR A 148 1.75 -10.53 -19.67
N GLY A 149 2.60 -10.03 -20.55
CA GLY A 149 2.81 -8.59 -20.72
C GLY A 149 3.78 -8.00 -19.71
N LYS A 150 3.48 -6.83 -19.11
CA LYS A 150 4.43 -6.07 -18.29
C LYS A 150 4.90 -6.78 -17.01
N TYR A 151 4.12 -7.74 -16.51
CA TYR A 151 4.44 -8.51 -15.31
C TYR A 151 5.13 -9.84 -15.58
N ASN A 152 5.28 -10.21 -16.86
CA ASN A 152 5.93 -11.47 -17.24
C ASN A 152 7.38 -11.50 -16.73
N GLY A 153 7.75 -12.57 -16.02
CA GLY A 153 9.09 -12.75 -15.46
C GLY A 153 9.41 -11.87 -14.27
N CYS A 154 8.43 -11.14 -13.70
CA CYS A 154 8.66 -10.36 -12.48
C CYS A 154 8.93 -11.26 -11.27
N ILE A 155 9.89 -10.84 -10.45
CA ILE A 155 10.27 -11.49 -9.20
C ILE A 155 9.45 -10.86 -8.06
N PRO A 156 8.77 -11.65 -7.21
CA PRO A 156 8.08 -11.12 -6.04
C PRO A 156 9.05 -10.44 -5.08
N ALA A 157 8.85 -9.15 -4.82
CA ALA A 157 9.67 -8.38 -3.88
C ALA A 157 8.95 -8.12 -2.55
N GLY A 158 7.62 -8.12 -2.53
CA GLY A 158 6.90 -7.92 -1.28
C GLY A 158 5.39 -7.90 -1.40
N VAL A 159 4.77 -8.22 -0.27
CA VAL A 159 3.35 -8.06 0.02
C VAL A 159 3.26 -7.16 1.24
N LEU A 160 2.72 -5.96 1.06
CA LEU A 160 2.75 -4.91 2.06
C LEU A 160 1.35 -4.38 2.36
N TYR A 161 1.12 -4.07 3.62
CA TYR A 161 -0.09 -3.41 4.11
C TYR A 161 0.29 -2.01 4.61
N LEU A 162 -0.27 -0.97 4.02
CA LEU A 162 -0.09 0.41 4.46
C LEU A 162 -1.25 0.81 5.37
N PRO A 163 -1.02 0.99 6.68
CA PRO A 163 -2.04 1.52 7.57
C PRO A 163 -2.26 3.00 7.30
N TYR A 164 -3.53 3.43 7.19
CA TYR A 164 -3.88 4.84 6.97
C TYR A 164 -4.77 5.43 8.06
N SER A 165 -4.84 4.80 9.22
CA SER A 165 -5.54 5.36 10.37
C SER A 165 -4.72 6.49 11.01
N LYS A 166 -5.41 7.50 11.53
CA LYS A 166 -4.76 8.60 12.23
C LYS A 166 -3.86 8.09 13.36
N PRO A 167 -2.62 8.59 13.47
CA PRO A 167 -1.73 8.26 14.59
C PRO A 167 -2.39 8.55 15.94
N GLU A 168 -2.38 7.58 16.83
CA GLU A 168 -2.88 7.77 18.19
C GLU A 168 -1.75 8.30 19.09
N CYS A 169 -1.92 9.51 19.60
CA CYS A 169 -1.07 10.04 20.68
C CYS A 169 -1.52 9.43 22.02
N LEU A 170 -0.92 8.33 22.41
CA LEU A 170 -1.15 7.72 23.72
C LEU A 170 -0.43 8.53 24.80
N LYS A 171 -0.97 8.55 26.04
CA LYS A 171 -0.41 9.27 27.20
C LYS A 171 1.07 8.95 27.50
N GLY A 172 1.63 7.84 27.06
CA GLY A 172 3.04 7.47 27.21
C GLY A 172 3.98 8.00 26.12
N ASN A 173 3.50 8.84 25.18
CA ASN A 173 4.29 9.35 24.05
C ASN A 173 4.69 10.83 24.21
N ALA A 174 4.57 11.40 25.42
CA ALA A 174 4.86 12.82 25.67
C ALA A 174 6.30 13.23 25.26
N ASP A 175 7.27 12.32 25.39
CA ASP A 175 8.68 12.57 25.08
C ASP A 175 9.06 12.20 23.62
N LYS A 176 8.14 11.63 22.83
CA LYS A 176 8.43 11.24 21.46
C LYS A 176 8.11 12.38 20.50
N LYS A 177 9.01 12.59 19.53
CA LYS A 177 8.74 13.52 18.44
C LYS A 177 7.52 13.05 17.65
N LEU A 178 6.68 13.99 17.24
CA LEU A 178 5.46 13.70 16.45
C LEU A 178 5.79 12.94 15.14
N SER A 179 6.95 13.24 14.53
CA SER A 179 7.49 12.52 13.37
C SER A 179 7.67 11.02 13.64
N ASP A 180 8.21 10.65 14.79
CA ASP A 180 8.46 9.23 15.13
C ASP A 180 7.15 8.48 15.35
N ILE A 181 6.14 9.14 15.92
CA ILE A 181 4.80 8.58 16.11
C ILE A 181 4.14 8.35 14.73
N LYS A 182 4.24 9.33 13.82
CA LYS A 182 3.72 9.23 12.46
C LYS A 182 4.40 8.11 11.69
N ASN A 183 5.73 8.09 11.66
CA ASN A 183 6.51 7.08 10.98
C ASN A 183 6.16 5.67 11.48
N LYS A 184 6.05 5.48 12.78
CA LYS A 184 5.63 4.19 13.34
C LYS A 184 4.19 3.81 12.96
N SER A 185 3.29 4.77 12.88
CA SER A 185 1.87 4.53 12.56
C SER A 185 1.65 4.20 11.10
N TYR A 186 2.41 4.82 10.19
CA TYR A 186 2.29 4.63 8.74
C TYR A 186 3.31 3.64 8.17
N LYS A 187 4.20 3.09 9.00
CA LYS A 187 5.13 2.06 8.57
C LYS A 187 4.37 0.87 7.99
N MET A 188 4.71 0.49 6.75
CA MET A 188 4.14 -0.70 6.13
C MET A 188 4.44 -1.95 6.92
N LYS A 189 3.51 -2.90 6.91
CA LYS A 189 3.62 -4.22 7.53
C LYS A 189 3.51 -5.27 6.45
N GLY A 190 4.08 -6.44 6.65
CA GLY A 190 4.01 -7.53 5.67
C GLY A 190 5.32 -8.26 5.51
N ILE A 191 5.52 -8.85 4.33
CA ILE A 191 6.74 -9.60 3.96
C ILE A 191 7.43 -8.89 2.80
N VAL A 192 8.75 -8.84 2.86
CA VAL A 192 9.63 -8.35 1.80
C VAL A 192 10.70 -9.38 1.48
N LEU A 193 11.16 -9.38 0.24
CA LEU A 193 12.26 -10.23 -0.21
C LEU A 193 13.54 -9.86 0.56
N GLN A 194 14.19 -10.86 1.14
CA GLN A 194 15.46 -10.68 1.85
C GLN A 194 16.63 -10.55 0.85
N ASP A 195 16.62 -9.48 0.10
CA ASP A 195 17.68 -9.08 -0.83
C ASP A 195 18.06 -7.64 -0.53
N ARG A 196 19.35 -7.40 -0.24
CA ARG A 196 19.83 -6.07 0.19
C ARG A 196 19.63 -5.02 -0.91
N THR A 197 19.82 -5.38 -2.16
CA THR A 197 19.62 -4.48 -3.30
C THR A 197 18.16 -4.09 -3.42
N VAL A 198 17.26 -5.06 -3.34
CA VAL A 198 15.81 -4.84 -3.39
C VAL A 198 15.32 -4.02 -2.19
N LEU A 199 15.81 -4.32 -0.98
CA LEU A 199 15.46 -3.58 0.22
C LEU A 199 15.96 -2.13 0.17
N SER A 200 17.20 -1.89 -0.33
CA SER A 200 17.71 -0.53 -0.50
C SER A 200 17.00 0.25 -1.59
N ALA A 201 16.44 -0.43 -2.59
CA ALA A 201 15.57 0.17 -3.60
C ALA A 201 14.18 0.52 -3.04
N MET A 202 13.69 -0.21 -2.03
CA MET A 202 12.45 0.14 -1.33
C MET A 202 12.64 1.30 -0.35
N GLU A 203 13.74 1.28 0.40
CA GLU A 203 14.09 2.30 1.40
C GLU A 203 15.61 2.51 1.41
N ARG A 204 16.08 3.66 0.92
CA ARG A 204 17.49 3.98 0.61
C ARG A 204 18.52 3.52 1.66
N ASN A 205 18.21 3.67 2.94
CA ASN A 205 19.12 3.34 4.03
C ASN A 205 18.68 2.12 4.85
N ILE A 206 17.60 1.47 4.47
CA ILE A 206 16.98 0.33 5.15
C ILE A 206 16.85 0.56 6.68
N LYS A 207 16.38 1.75 7.07
CA LYS A 207 16.18 2.11 8.49
C LYS A 207 14.91 1.53 9.09
N GLY A 208 14.01 1.01 8.23
CA GLY A 208 12.73 0.47 8.63
C GLY A 208 11.74 1.57 9.05
N ILE A 209 11.79 2.70 8.36
CA ILE A 209 10.83 3.80 8.51
C ILE A 209 9.56 3.48 7.71
N TYR A 210 9.72 3.06 6.46
CA TYR A 210 8.62 2.80 5.53
C TYR A 210 8.29 1.32 5.40
N ILE A 211 9.31 0.43 5.40
CA ILE A 211 9.17 -1.00 5.17
C ILE A 211 9.41 -1.82 6.45
N PRO A 212 8.89 -3.07 6.56
CA PRO A 212 9.06 -3.92 7.73
C PRO A 212 10.46 -4.57 7.81
N ALA A 213 11.49 -3.92 7.29
CA ALA A 213 12.87 -4.39 7.33
C ALA A 213 13.80 -3.26 7.79
N ALA A 214 14.85 -3.61 8.53
CA ALA A 214 15.90 -2.70 8.93
C ALA A 214 17.25 -3.44 8.99
N VAL A 215 18.32 -2.78 8.56
CA VAL A 215 19.68 -3.31 8.75
C VAL A 215 20.17 -2.89 10.13
N THR A 216 20.57 -3.86 10.92
CA THR A 216 21.14 -3.66 12.25
C THR A 216 22.66 -3.66 12.20
N SER A 217 23.32 -3.21 13.28
CA SER A 217 24.78 -3.23 13.37
C SER A 217 25.40 -4.66 13.33
N LYS A 218 24.56 -5.69 13.51
CA LYS A 218 24.96 -7.10 13.38
C LYS A 218 24.96 -7.62 11.94
N ASP A 219 24.39 -6.87 11.02
CA ASP A 219 24.26 -7.23 9.59
C ASP A 219 25.34 -6.54 8.73
N LYS A 220 26.33 -5.92 9.39
CA LYS A 220 27.47 -5.25 8.74
C LYS A 220 28.71 -6.14 8.66
#